data_2661d2d77cd755edaec6a3e61cf6ee02
#
_entry.id   2661d2d77cd755edaec6a3e61cf6ee02
#
_cell.length_a   1.000
_cell.length_b   1.000
_cell.length_c   1.000
_cell.angle_alpha   90.00
_cell.angle_beta   90.00
_cell.angle_gamma   90.00
#
_symmetry.space_group_name_H-M   'P 1'
#
loop_
_entity.id
_entity.type
_entity.pdbx_description
1 polymer ?
#
loop_
_entity_poly.entity_id
_entity_poly.type
_entity_poly.pdbx_seq_one_letter_code
_entity_poly.pdbx_strand_id
1 'polypeptide(L)'
;MAGLHFIAQEPICKGWSQDKKYRVTDAQGVHYLLRISPAEQYDRKKNEFERMRTIAALGIPMCKPIEFGICDAGVYSVQSWIDGTDAEEAIPTLTREAQYACGWEAGHILRKIHSVPVPENLEEWAVRFNRKIDLKMEKYKACPFQFEDGQVFIDYINENRSLLNDRPQVYQHGDYHRGNMRIGRDGKLYILDFDRDDYGDPWEDMKAITWD
;
A
#
# COMPACT_ATOMS: atom_id res chain seq x y z
N MET A 1 18.65 2.29 -17.82
CA MET A 1 17.90 1.08 -17.46
C MET A 1 18.64 -0.06 -18.09
N ALA A 2 19.11 -1.00 -17.29
CA ALA A 2 20.12 -1.96 -17.76
C ALA A 2 19.58 -3.11 -18.63
N GLY A 3 18.27 -3.38 -18.64
CA GLY A 3 17.70 -4.53 -19.34
C GLY A 3 16.47 -4.25 -20.20
N LEU A 4 15.65 -3.27 -19.86
CA LEU A 4 14.40 -2.97 -20.55
C LEU A 4 14.54 -1.73 -21.43
N HIS A 5 14.14 -1.84 -22.69
CA HIS A 5 14.10 -0.73 -23.64
C HIS A 5 12.65 -0.40 -23.99
N PHE A 6 12.22 0.82 -23.73
CA PHE A 6 10.85 1.27 -23.95
C PHE A 6 10.76 2.11 -25.23
N ILE A 7 9.75 1.83 -26.06
CA ILE A 7 9.46 2.52 -27.31
C ILE A 7 8.33 3.55 -27.16
N ALA A 8 7.55 3.49 -26.06
CA ALA A 8 6.50 4.44 -25.77
C ALA A 8 6.43 4.70 -24.25
N GLN A 9 6.02 5.92 -23.89
CA GLN A 9 5.87 6.36 -22.52
C GLN A 9 4.68 7.31 -22.40
N GLU A 10 3.73 6.99 -21.53
CA GLU A 10 2.53 7.78 -21.24
C GLU A 10 2.51 8.16 -19.76
N PRO A 11 2.36 9.44 -19.39
CA PRO A 11 2.33 9.85 -17.99
C PRO A 11 1.05 9.40 -17.29
N ILE A 12 1.16 9.04 -16.00
CA ILE A 12 0.05 8.70 -15.12
C ILE A 12 -0.08 9.80 -14.08
N CYS A 13 -1.17 10.56 -14.14
CA CYS A 13 -1.44 11.67 -13.23
C CYS A 13 -2.25 11.25 -11.98
N LYS A 14 -2.63 9.98 -11.85
CA LYS A 14 -3.44 9.46 -10.74
C LYS A 14 -2.57 9.14 -9.51
N GLY A 15 -3.11 9.42 -8.30
CA GLY A 15 -2.51 9.10 -7.01
C GLY A 15 -1.74 10.25 -6.36
N TRP A 16 -1.44 10.11 -5.07
CA TRP A 16 -0.89 11.15 -4.20
C TRP A 16 0.64 11.09 -4.03
N SER A 17 1.29 10.08 -4.61
CA SER A 17 2.75 9.92 -4.57
C SER A 17 3.44 11.06 -5.33
N GLN A 18 4.57 11.54 -4.81
CA GLN A 18 5.43 12.51 -5.49
C GLN A 18 6.27 11.87 -6.63
N ASP A 19 6.20 10.55 -6.78
CA ASP A 19 6.88 9.84 -7.85
C ASP A 19 6.28 10.22 -9.21
N LYS A 20 7.13 10.43 -10.21
CA LYS A 20 6.67 10.49 -11.60
C LYS A 20 6.35 9.06 -12.05
N LYS A 21 5.11 8.85 -12.48
CA LYS A 21 4.61 7.54 -12.90
C LYS A 21 4.32 7.54 -14.39
N TYR A 22 4.67 6.44 -15.04
CA TYR A 22 4.45 6.27 -16.47
C TYR A 22 3.98 4.85 -16.77
N ARG A 23 3.03 4.74 -17.71
CA ARG A 23 2.83 3.51 -18.44
C ARG A 23 3.85 3.48 -19.57
N VAL A 24 4.69 2.47 -19.60
CA VAL A 24 5.72 2.31 -20.65
C VAL A 24 5.48 1.03 -21.43
N THR A 25 5.89 1.02 -22.70
CA THR A 25 5.71 -0.12 -23.61
C THR A 25 7.05 -0.52 -24.18
N ASP A 26 7.39 -1.81 -24.15
CA ASP A 26 8.58 -2.34 -24.78
C ASP A 26 8.37 -2.62 -26.29
N ALA A 27 9.44 -3.06 -26.97
CA ALA A 27 9.41 -3.37 -28.41
C ALA A 27 8.50 -4.55 -28.77
N GLN A 28 8.09 -5.38 -27.80
CA GLN A 28 7.18 -6.49 -27.96
C GLN A 28 5.71 -6.10 -27.68
N GLY A 29 5.46 -4.83 -27.33
CA GLY A 29 4.12 -4.33 -27.00
C GLY A 29 3.68 -4.65 -25.58
N VAL A 30 4.58 -5.13 -24.71
CA VAL A 30 4.27 -5.39 -23.30
C VAL A 30 4.31 -4.07 -22.52
N HIS A 31 3.32 -3.90 -21.64
CA HIS A 31 3.19 -2.70 -20.81
C HIS A 31 3.79 -2.91 -19.42
N TYR A 32 4.35 -1.84 -18.88
CA TYR A 32 4.92 -1.78 -17.52
C TYR A 32 4.56 -0.48 -16.84
N LEU A 33 4.60 -0.49 -15.51
CA LEU A 33 4.58 0.71 -14.68
C LEU A 33 6.03 1.12 -14.38
N LEU A 34 6.44 2.28 -14.86
CA LEU A 34 7.70 2.92 -14.50
C LEU A 34 7.43 4.01 -13.46
N ARG A 35 8.12 3.93 -12.32
CA ARG A 35 8.13 4.98 -11.29
C ARG A 35 9.52 5.59 -11.21
N ILE A 36 9.61 6.91 -11.14
CA ILE A 36 10.86 7.66 -10.98
C ILE A 36 10.72 8.56 -9.76
N SER A 37 11.65 8.40 -8.82
CA SER A 37 11.72 9.14 -7.56
C SER A 37 13.02 9.96 -7.49
N PRO A 38 13.11 11.01 -6.67
CA PRO A 38 14.35 11.75 -6.42
C PRO A 38 15.50 10.82 -5.95
N ALA A 39 16.73 11.16 -6.33
CA ALA A 39 17.93 10.34 -6.03
C ALA A 39 18.15 10.14 -4.52
N GLU A 40 17.77 11.14 -3.71
CA GLU A 40 17.89 11.12 -2.25
C GLU A 40 17.02 10.02 -1.60
N GLN A 41 16.06 9.48 -2.33
CA GLN A 41 15.18 8.41 -1.86
C GLN A 41 15.70 7.01 -2.19
N TYR A 42 16.94 6.87 -2.68
CA TYR A 42 17.49 5.59 -3.14
C TYR A 42 17.29 4.45 -2.14
N ASP A 43 17.78 4.60 -0.90
CA ASP A 43 17.72 3.53 0.11
C ASP A 43 16.27 3.16 0.47
N ARG A 44 15.40 4.16 0.62
CA ARG A 44 13.98 3.96 0.86
C ARG A 44 13.34 3.17 -0.28
N LYS A 45 13.52 3.60 -1.53
CA LYS A 45 12.92 2.97 -2.72
C LYS A 45 13.49 1.59 -3.01
N LYS A 46 14.77 1.37 -2.70
CA LYS A 46 15.38 0.04 -2.76
C LYS A 46 14.72 -0.91 -1.76
N ASN A 47 14.55 -0.47 -0.51
CA ASN A 47 13.89 -1.27 0.52
C ASN A 47 12.43 -1.57 0.16
N GLU A 48 11.66 -0.60 -0.35
CA GLU A 48 10.31 -0.81 -0.89
C GLU A 48 10.31 -1.90 -1.98
N PHE A 49 11.23 -1.81 -2.93
CA PHE A 49 11.33 -2.77 -4.04
C PHE A 49 11.65 -4.19 -3.55
N GLU A 50 12.57 -4.35 -2.61
CA GLU A 50 12.92 -5.67 -2.04
C GLU A 50 11.75 -6.25 -1.21
N ARG A 51 11.02 -5.43 -0.47
CA ARG A 51 9.80 -5.89 0.23
C ARG A 51 8.72 -6.33 -0.77
N MET A 52 8.51 -5.58 -1.86
CA MET A 52 7.61 -6.02 -2.93
C MET A 52 8.00 -7.37 -3.54
N ARG A 53 9.30 -7.66 -3.65
CA ARG A 53 9.79 -8.99 -4.11
C ARG A 53 9.39 -10.10 -3.14
N THR A 54 9.52 -9.84 -1.84
CA THR A 54 9.12 -10.79 -0.79
C THR A 54 7.61 -11.08 -0.88
N ILE A 55 6.78 -10.04 -1.05
CA ILE A 55 5.33 -10.18 -1.16
C ILE A 55 4.93 -10.89 -2.46
N ALA A 56 5.58 -10.56 -3.57
CA ALA A 56 5.33 -11.21 -4.85
C ALA A 56 5.63 -12.73 -4.80
N ALA A 57 6.59 -13.15 -3.98
CA ALA A 57 6.90 -14.57 -3.76
C ALA A 57 5.78 -15.35 -3.05
N LEU A 58 4.82 -14.66 -2.39
CA LEU A 58 3.63 -15.29 -1.81
C LEU A 58 2.61 -15.74 -2.88
N GLY A 59 2.86 -15.40 -4.14
CA GLY A 59 1.97 -15.77 -5.26
C GLY A 59 0.62 -15.05 -5.25
N ILE A 60 0.54 -13.87 -4.62
CA ILE A 60 -0.67 -13.02 -4.67
C ILE A 60 -0.75 -12.27 -6.00
N PRO A 61 -1.95 -11.96 -6.50
CA PRO A 61 -2.13 -11.07 -7.65
C PRO A 61 -1.73 -9.64 -7.29
N MET A 62 -0.65 -9.13 -7.89
CA MET A 62 -0.13 -7.78 -7.65
C MET A 62 0.73 -7.31 -8.82
N CYS A 63 1.07 -6.02 -8.87
CA CYS A 63 2.13 -5.52 -9.72
C CYS A 63 3.47 -6.14 -9.28
N LYS A 64 4.08 -6.96 -10.14
CA LYS A 64 5.35 -7.63 -9.81
C LYS A 64 6.53 -6.70 -10.01
N PRO A 65 7.45 -6.57 -9.05
CA PRO A 65 8.69 -5.81 -9.22
C PRO A 65 9.59 -6.53 -10.23
N ILE A 66 10.10 -5.77 -11.23
CA ILE A 66 10.88 -6.32 -12.36
C ILE A 66 12.30 -5.81 -12.33
N GLU A 67 12.48 -4.49 -12.29
CA GLU A 67 13.80 -3.85 -12.34
C GLU A 67 13.84 -2.64 -11.41
N PHE A 68 14.98 -2.44 -10.74
CA PHE A 68 15.26 -1.28 -9.91
C PHE A 68 16.66 -0.75 -10.27
N GLY A 69 16.81 0.58 -10.31
CA GLY A 69 18.11 1.17 -10.62
C GLY A 69 18.14 2.69 -10.53
N ILE A 70 19.24 3.24 -11.06
CA ILE A 70 19.48 4.68 -11.12
C ILE A 70 19.41 5.13 -12.58
N CYS A 71 18.87 6.32 -12.81
CA CYS A 71 18.87 7.01 -14.10
C CYS A 71 19.18 8.50 -13.89
N ASP A 72 19.35 9.26 -14.96
CA ASP A 72 19.67 10.70 -14.89
C ASP A 72 18.63 11.51 -14.12
N ALA A 73 17.37 11.05 -14.10
CA ALA A 73 16.26 11.69 -13.39
C ALA A 73 16.10 11.26 -11.91
N GLY A 74 16.95 10.36 -11.40
CA GLY A 74 16.92 9.85 -10.03
C GLY A 74 16.93 8.34 -9.95
N VAL A 75 16.10 7.77 -9.07
CA VAL A 75 15.91 6.33 -8.85
C VAL A 75 14.68 5.86 -9.59
N TYR A 76 14.76 4.72 -10.26
CA TYR A 76 13.59 4.14 -10.93
C TYR A 76 13.26 2.74 -10.44
N SER A 77 11.98 2.40 -10.51
CA SER A 77 11.49 1.03 -10.43
C SER A 77 10.54 0.71 -11.58
N VAL A 78 10.67 -0.49 -12.13
CA VAL A 78 9.79 -1.04 -13.15
C VAL A 78 8.98 -2.17 -12.53
N GLN A 79 7.68 -2.14 -12.74
CA GLN A 79 6.74 -3.15 -12.27
C GLN A 79 5.89 -3.65 -13.44
N SER A 80 5.34 -4.87 -13.33
CA SER A 80 4.39 -5.35 -14.32
C SER A 80 3.15 -4.46 -14.36
N TRP A 81 2.63 -4.22 -15.56
CA TRP A 81 1.35 -3.54 -15.75
C TRP A 81 0.19 -4.51 -15.52
N ILE A 82 -0.88 -4.05 -14.93
CA ILE A 82 -2.13 -4.81 -14.78
C ILE A 82 -3.19 -4.16 -15.67
N ASP A 83 -3.57 -4.87 -16.73
CA ASP A 83 -4.71 -4.48 -17.54
C ASP A 83 -6.01 -4.83 -16.82
N GLY A 84 -6.89 -3.84 -16.68
CA GLY A 84 -8.16 -4.04 -15.98
C GLY A 84 -8.83 -2.73 -15.61
N THR A 85 -9.84 -2.81 -14.78
CA THR A 85 -10.63 -1.67 -14.29
C THR A 85 -10.36 -1.48 -12.79
N ASP A 86 -10.29 -0.25 -12.33
CA ASP A 86 -10.14 0.05 -10.91
C ASP A 86 -11.32 -0.56 -10.14
N ALA A 87 -11.06 -1.15 -8.97
CA ALA A 87 -12.08 -1.87 -8.22
C ALA A 87 -13.22 -0.96 -7.74
N GLU A 88 -12.93 0.32 -7.48
CA GLU A 88 -13.95 1.33 -7.15
C GLU A 88 -15.01 1.49 -8.25
N GLU A 89 -14.60 1.37 -9.52
CA GLU A 89 -15.48 1.46 -10.68
C GLU A 89 -16.13 0.11 -11.02
N ALA A 90 -15.37 -0.97 -10.92
CA ALA A 90 -15.80 -2.29 -11.36
C ALA A 90 -16.77 -2.94 -10.36
N ILE A 91 -16.47 -2.94 -9.06
CA ILE A 91 -17.23 -3.66 -8.03
C ILE A 91 -18.71 -3.25 -7.99
N PRO A 92 -19.09 -1.96 -8.06
CA PRO A 92 -20.49 -1.56 -8.06
C PRO A 92 -21.32 -2.09 -9.25
N THR A 93 -20.64 -2.48 -10.34
CA THR A 93 -21.32 -3.03 -11.55
C THR A 93 -21.53 -4.54 -11.49
N LEU A 94 -20.94 -5.21 -10.52
CA LEU A 94 -21.02 -6.67 -10.34
C LEU A 94 -22.32 -7.08 -9.64
N THR A 95 -22.70 -8.36 -9.81
CA THR A 95 -23.78 -8.94 -8.98
C THR A 95 -23.36 -9.01 -7.52
N ARG A 96 -24.32 -9.13 -6.58
CA ARG A 96 -24.03 -9.23 -5.15
C ARG A 96 -23.11 -10.43 -4.82
N GLU A 97 -23.32 -11.55 -5.51
CA GLU A 97 -22.51 -12.76 -5.35
C GLU A 97 -21.07 -12.52 -5.79
N ALA A 98 -20.86 -11.81 -6.91
CA ALA A 98 -19.55 -11.46 -7.40
C ALA A 98 -18.86 -10.42 -6.51
N GLN A 99 -19.59 -9.44 -5.98
CA GLN A 99 -19.08 -8.49 -4.98
C GLN A 99 -18.61 -9.22 -3.72
N TYR A 100 -19.43 -10.18 -3.22
CA TYR A 100 -19.05 -10.99 -2.06
C TYR A 100 -17.80 -11.82 -2.35
N ALA A 101 -17.70 -12.44 -3.53
CA ALA A 101 -16.52 -13.20 -3.94
C ALA A 101 -15.25 -12.33 -4.01
N CYS A 102 -15.36 -11.08 -4.49
CA CYS A 102 -14.24 -10.13 -4.46
C CYS A 102 -13.79 -9.81 -3.02
N GLY A 103 -14.73 -9.57 -2.11
CA GLY A 103 -14.42 -9.31 -0.69
C GLY A 103 -13.75 -10.53 -0.02
N TRP A 104 -14.24 -11.73 -0.31
CA TRP A 104 -13.66 -12.99 0.18
C TRP A 104 -12.22 -13.18 -0.33
N GLU A 105 -11.98 -12.93 -1.64
CA GLU A 105 -10.65 -13.00 -2.24
C GLU A 105 -9.71 -11.93 -1.65
N ALA A 106 -10.18 -10.69 -1.46
CA ALA A 106 -9.43 -9.64 -0.78
C ALA A 106 -8.98 -10.08 0.62
N GLY A 107 -9.88 -10.67 1.41
CA GLY A 107 -9.55 -11.20 2.73
C GLY A 107 -8.50 -12.32 2.69
N HIS A 108 -8.55 -13.21 1.68
CA HIS A 108 -7.56 -14.27 1.48
C HIS A 108 -6.19 -13.71 1.11
N ILE A 109 -6.14 -12.70 0.22
CA ILE A 109 -4.90 -12.04 -0.15
C ILE A 109 -4.30 -11.33 1.06
N LEU A 110 -5.11 -10.58 1.83
CA LEU A 110 -4.65 -9.90 3.04
C LEU A 110 -4.07 -10.88 4.06
N ARG A 111 -4.73 -12.03 4.28
CA ARG A 111 -4.21 -13.07 5.16
C ARG A 111 -2.85 -13.62 4.71
N LYS A 112 -2.59 -13.72 3.39
CA LYS A 112 -1.27 -14.08 2.86
C LYS A 112 -0.25 -12.96 3.13
N ILE A 113 -0.61 -11.70 2.93
CA ILE A 113 0.24 -10.55 3.25
C ILE A 113 0.63 -10.58 4.73
N HIS A 114 -0.33 -10.78 5.63
CA HIS A 114 -0.12 -10.89 7.07
C HIS A 114 0.73 -12.12 7.47
N SER A 115 0.97 -13.08 6.59
CA SER A 115 1.82 -14.24 6.87
C SER A 115 3.32 -13.99 6.65
N VAL A 116 3.71 -12.82 6.17
CA VAL A 116 5.14 -12.43 6.09
C VAL A 116 5.73 -12.39 7.49
N PRO A 117 6.88 -13.06 7.73
CA PRO A 117 7.48 -13.11 9.04
C PRO A 117 7.78 -11.72 9.62
N VAL A 118 7.43 -11.54 10.88
CA VAL A 118 7.76 -10.33 11.65
C VAL A 118 9.21 -10.42 12.13
N PRO A 119 10.01 -9.34 12.08
CA PRO A 119 11.35 -9.32 12.63
C PRO A 119 11.36 -9.66 14.14
N GLU A 120 12.28 -10.51 14.58
CA GLU A 120 12.38 -10.97 15.97
C GLU A 120 12.57 -9.83 16.99
N ASN A 121 13.23 -8.75 16.58
CA ASN A 121 13.54 -7.61 17.44
C ASN A 121 12.60 -6.42 17.22
N LEU A 122 11.39 -6.67 16.72
CA LEU A 122 10.42 -5.61 16.53
C LEU A 122 9.88 -5.14 17.90
N GLU A 123 9.96 -3.84 18.16
CA GLU A 123 9.39 -3.23 19.35
C GLU A 123 7.89 -3.52 19.45
N GLU A 124 7.37 -3.76 20.66
CA GLU A 124 5.96 -4.06 20.90
C GLU A 124 5.02 -3.02 20.31
N TRP A 125 3.91 -3.48 19.77
CA TRP A 125 2.92 -2.61 19.13
C TRP A 125 2.39 -1.52 20.04
N ALA A 126 2.06 -1.86 21.29
CA ALA A 126 1.56 -0.89 22.25
C ALA A 126 2.52 0.28 22.46
N VAL A 127 3.82 0.02 22.53
CA VAL A 127 4.86 1.06 22.70
C VAL A 127 4.95 1.93 21.45
N ARG A 128 5.06 1.32 20.27
CA ARG A 128 5.17 2.03 18.98
C ARG A 128 3.93 2.87 18.70
N PHE A 129 2.75 2.29 18.92
CA PHE A 129 1.49 2.98 18.60
C PHE A 129 1.16 4.08 19.59
N ASN A 130 1.45 3.91 20.89
CA ASN A 130 1.32 4.99 21.87
C ASN A 130 2.21 6.18 21.53
N ARG A 131 3.46 5.97 21.14
CA ARG A 131 4.34 7.04 20.65
C ARG A 131 3.74 7.77 19.44
N LYS A 132 3.16 7.03 18.49
CA LYS A 132 2.46 7.60 17.32
C LYS A 132 1.23 8.42 17.73
N ILE A 133 0.47 7.98 18.72
CA ILE A 133 -0.67 8.70 19.31
C ILE A 133 -0.18 10.01 19.94
N ASP A 134 0.83 9.97 20.79
CA ASP A 134 1.35 11.14 21.50
C ASP A 134 1.82 12.22 20.52
N LEU A 135 2.60 11.84 19.51
CA LEU A 135 3.04 12.76 18.45
C LEU A 135 1.86 13.38 17.67
N LYS A 136 0.79 12.62 17.43
CA LYS A 136 -0.40 13.17 16.77
C LYS A 136 -1.20 14.09 17.67
N MET A 137 -1.31 13.78 18.95
CA MET A 137 -1.95 14.64 19.94
C MET A 137 -1.21 15.96 20.13
N GLU A 138 0.13 15.92 20.18
CA GLU A 138 0.94 17.13 20.22
C GLU A 138 0.73 18.02 18.99
N LYS A 139 0.73 17.43 17.80
CA LYS A 139 0.45 18.14 16.55
C LYS A 139 -0.96 18.73 16.52
N TYR A 140 -1.94 17.99 17.03
CA TYR A 140 -3.32 18.48 17.12
C TYR A 140 -3.42 19.68 18.08
N LYS A 141 -2.81 19.57 19.26
CA LYS A 141 -2.79 20.68 20.25
C LYS A 141 -2.10 21.94 19.71
N ALA A 142 -1.08 21.78 18.87
CA ALA A 142 -0.37 22.89 18.23
C ALA A 142 -1.09 23.43 16.98
N CYS A 143 -2.13 22.75 16.48
CA CYS A 143 -2.87 23.18 15.30
C CYS A 143 -3.77 24.39 15.66
N PRO A 144 -3.76 25.47 14.85
CA PRO A 144 -4.63 26.62 15.08
C PRO A 144 -6.12 26.31 14.85
N PHE A 145 -6.43 25.22 14.14
CA PHE A 145 -7.79 24.73 13.90
C PHE A 145 -8.04 23.50 14.75
N GLN A 146 -8.96 23.61 15.71
CA GLN A 146 -9.37 22.50 16.56
C GLN A 146 -10.88 22.30 16.42
N PHE A 147 -11.32 21.04 16.55
CA PHE A 147 -12.73 20.72 16.59
C PHE A 147 -13.29 21.09 17.98
N GLU A 148 -14.54 21.54 18.04
CA GLU A 148 -15.22 21.92 19.29
C GLU A 148 -15.19 20.74 20.30
N ASP A 149 -15.45 19.51 19.83
CA ASP A 149 -15.44 18.28 20.65
C ASP A 149 -14.09 17.54 20.62
N GLY A 150 -13.00 18.19 20.17
CA GLY A 150 -11.71 17.51 19.99
C GLY A 150 -11.16 16.90 21.28
N GLN A 151 -11.45 17.49 22.44
CA GLN A 151 -11.03 16.95 23.75
C GLN A 151 -11.68 15.60 24.07
N VAL A 152 -12.94 15.39 23.69
CA VAL A 152 -13.66 14.12 23.90
C VAL A 152 -12.93 12.96 23.22
N PHE A 153 -12.41 13.17 21.98
CA PHE A 153 -11.63 12.16 21.29
C PHE A 153 -10.29 11.87 21.98
N ILE A 154 -9.62 12.91 22.47
CA ILE A 154 -8.35 12.78 23.20
C ILE A 154 -8.56 11.96 24.48
N ASP A 155 -9.60 12.28 25.23
CA ASP A 155 -9.93 11.59 26.50
C ASP A 155 -10.28 10.13 26.22
N TYR A 156 -11.12 9.85 25.23
CA TYR A 156 -11.47 8.50 24.81
C TYR A 156 -10.23 7.68 24.44
N ILE A 157 -9.32 8.23 23.64
CA ILE A 157 -8.09 7.54 23.26
C ILE A 157 -7.23 7.26 24.50
N ASN A 158 -7.07 8.21 25.42
CA ASN A 158 -6.26 8.04 26.62
C ASN A 158 -6.84 6.98 27.57
N GLU A 159 -8.15 6.95 27.74
CA GLU A 159 -8.85 5.98 28.57
C GLU A 159 -8.76 4.54 28.02
N ASN A 160 -8.60 4.42 26.68
CA ASN A 160 -8.62 3.13 25.99
C ASN A 160 -7.24 2.65 25.51
N ARG A 161 -6.13 3.28 25.95
CA ARG A 161 -4.76 2.87 25.52
C ARG A 161 -4.43 1.42 25.88
N SER A 162 -5.02 0.86 26.92
CA SER A 162 -4.84 -0.55 27.30
C SER A 162 -5.32 -1.54 26.26
N LEU A 163 -6.21 -1.14 25.32
CA LEU A 163 -6.64 -1.98 24.20
C LEU A 163 -5.51 -2.30 23.20
N LEU A 164 -4.39 -1.58 23.28
CA LEU A 164 -3.21 -1.83 22.47
C LEU A 164 -2.31 -2.95 23.04
N ASN A 165 -2.52 -3.33 24.29
CA ASN A 165 -1.69 -4.35 24.96
C ASN A 165 -1.94 -5.72 24.33
N ASP A 166 -0.88 -6.53 24.26
CA ASP A 166 -0.90 -7.91 23.78
C ASP A 166 -1.48 -8.08 22.36
N ARG A 167 -1.53 -6.98 21.57
CA ARG A 167 -1.98 -7.07 20.18
C ARG A 167 -0.91 -7.74 19.32
N PRO A 168 -1.32 -8.71 18.46
CA PRO A 168 -0.38 -9.33 17.55
C PRO A 168 0.16 -8.31 16.53
N GLN A 169 1.39 -8.54 16.09
CA GLN A 169 1.96 -7.78 14.98
C GLN A 169 2.09 -8.68 13.76
N VAL A 170 1.69 -8.15 12.62
CA VAL A 170 1.80 -8.78 11.29
C VAL A 170 2.44 -7.79 10.32
N TYR A 171 2.93 -8.27 9.19
CA TYR A 171 3.25 -7.39 8.08
C TYR A 171 1.95 -6.84 7.48
N GLN A 172 1.85 -5.54 7.32
CA GLN A 172 0.67 -4.82 6.85
C GLN A 172 0.89 -4.28 5.44
N HIS A 173 -0.18 -4.20 4.67
CA HIS A 173 -0.21 -3.40 3.43
C HIS A 173 -0.17 -1.90 3.76
N GLY A 174 -0.79 -1.48 4.85
CA GLY A 174 -0.81 -0.11 5.36
C GLY A 174 -1.83 0.83 4.71
N ASP A 175 -2.43 0.42 3.58
CA ASP A 175 -3.46 1.19 2.87
C ASP A 175 -4.42 0.26 2.08
N TYR A 176 -4.93 -0.79 2.77
CA TYR A 176 -5.71 -1.85 2.15
C TYR A 176 -7.17 -1.45 1.95
N HIS A 177 -7.49 -0.87 0.80
CA HIS A 177 -8.85 -0.48 0.42
C HIS A 177 -9.06 -0.61 -1.10
N ARG A 178 -10.32 -0.57 -1.55
CA ARG A 178 -10.69 -0.80 -2.96
C ARG A 178 -10.03 0.19 -3.94
N GLY A 179 -9.67 1.40 -3.51
CA GLY A 179 -8.93 2.36 -4.34
C GLY A 179 -7.51 1.90 -4.69
N ASN A 180 -6.94 0.95 -3.91
CA ASN A 180 -5.67 0.28 -4.16
C ASN A 180 -5.87 -1.14 -4.71
N MET A 181 -7.01 -1.41 -5.37
CA MET A 181 -7.34 -2.69 -5.96
C MET A 181 -7.79 -2.53 -7.41
N ARG A 182 -7.59 -3.57 -8.21
CA ARG A 182 -7.97 -3.62 -9.62
C ARG A 182 -8.53 -4.97 -10.00
N ILE A 183 -9.62 -4.98 -10.78
CA ILE A 183 -10.11 -6.20 -11.41
C ILE A 183 -9.42 -6.34 -12.76
N GLY A 184 -8.57 -7.34 -12.88
CA GLY A 184 -7.85 -7.65 -14.13
C GLY A 184 -8.78 -8.14 -15.22
N ARG A 185 -8.32 -8.10 -16.48
CA ARG A 185 -9.07 -8.69 -17.61
C ARG A 185 -9.28 -10.20 -17.47
N ASP A 186 -8.48 -10.87 -16.66
CA ASP A 186 -8.62 -12.27 -16.28
C ASP A 186 -9.64 -12.52 -15.16
N GLY A 187 -10.32 -11.47 -14.70
CA GLY A 187 -11.33 -11.52 -13.64
C GLY A 187 -10.77 -11.58 -12.22
N LYS A 188 -9.44 -11.57 -12.03
CA LYS A 188 -8.83 -11.63 -10.70
C LYS A 188 -8.75 -10.25 -10.06
N LEU A 189 -8.82 -10.26 -8.72
CA LEU A 189 -8.55 -9.07 -7.91
C LEU A 189 -7.03 -8.92 -7.73
N TYR A 190 -6.49 -7.78 -8.12
CA TYR A 190 -5.09 -7.40 -7.95
C TYR A 190 -4.96 -6.32 -6.89
N ILE A 191 -3.93 -6.44 -6.04
CA ILE A 191 -3.58 -5.44 -5.02
C ILE A 191 -2.46 -4.55 -5.56
N LEU A 192 -2.59 -3.26 -5.32
CA LEU A 192 -1.68 -2.22 -5.78
C LEU A 192 -1.12 -1.45 -4.58
N ASP A 193 -0.01 -0.74 -4.81
CA ASP A 193 0.50 0.35 -3.96
C ASP A 193 0.93 -0.06 -2.55
N PHE A 194 2.04 -0.81 -2.46
CA PHE A 194 2.66 -1.27 -1.21
C PHE A 194 3.65 -0.23 -0.63
N ASP A 195 3.43 1.07 -0.82
CA ASP A 195 4.38 2.10 -0.37
C ASP A 195 4.17 2.56 1.09
N ARG A 196 3.11 2.08 1.76
CA ARG A 196 2.79 2.33 3.16
C ARG A 196 2.93 1.10 4.06
N ASP A 197 3.60 0.07 3.56
CA ASP A 197 3.81 -1.16 4.29
C ASP A 197 4.54 -0.93 5.62
N ASP A 198 4.12 -1.63 6.66
CA ASP A 198 4.69 -1.59 8.01
C ASP A 198 4.43 -2.93 8.71
N TYR A 199 4.87 -3.05 9.95
CA TYR A 199 4.48 -4.12 10.86
C TYR A 199 3.58 -3.54 11.96
N GLY A 200 2.46 -4.18 12.24
CA GLY A 200 1.53 -3.68 13.25
C GLY A 200 0.31 -4.56 13.45
N ASP A 201 -0.67 -4.06 14.18
CA ASP A 201 -1.92 -4.77 14.43
C ASP A 201 -2.68 -5.02 13.12
N PRO A 202 -3.08 -6.28 12.80
CA PRO A 202 -3.83 -6.59 11.57
C PRO A 202 -5.10 -5.76 11.38
N TRP A 203 -5.70 -5.23 12.45
CA TRP A 203 -6.85 -4.33 12.37
C TRP A 203 -6.54 -2.99 11.68
N GLU A 204 -5.27 -2.58 11.63
CA GLU A 204 -4.88 -1.35 10.94
C GLU A 204 -5.17 -1.43 9.43
N ASP A 205 -5.01 -2.60 8.81
CA ASP A 205 -5.37 -2.77 7.39
C ASP A 205 -6.89 -2.82 7.17
N MET A 206 -7.66 -3.23 8.19
CA MET A 206 -9.12 -3.31 8.08
C MET A 206 -9.81 -1.95 8.19
N LYS A 207 -9.16 -0.93 8.78
CA LYS A 207 -9.77 0.39 9.00
C LYS A 207 -10.15 1.11 7.70
N ALA A 208 -9.36 0.93 6.65
CA ALA A 208 -9.59 1.58 5.36
C ALA A 208 -10.71 0.91 4.54
N ILE A 209 -11.02 -0.37 4.81
CA ILE A 209 -12.11 -1.11 4.15
C ILE A 209 -13.49 -0.59 4.59
N THR A 210 -13.58 -0.04 5.80
CA THR A 210 -14.86 0.39 6.41
C THR A 210 -15.29 1.81 6.02
N TRP A 211 -14.49 2.54 5.26
CA TRP A 211 -14.76 3.94 4.90
C TRP A 211 -15.51 4.09 3.57
N ASP A 212 -15.81 3.00 2.91
CA ASP A 212 -16.44 2.97 1.58
C ASP A 212 -17.87 2.40 1.59
#